data_48775b127bdb4ef554935fb04dd2d30d
#
_entry.id   48775b127bdb4ef554935fb04dd2d30d
#
_cell.length_a   1.000
_cell.length_b   1.000
_cell.length_c   1.000
_cell.angle_alpha   90.00
_cell.angle_beta   90.00
_cell.angle_gamma   90.00
#
_symmetry.space_group_name_H-M   'P 1'
#
loop_
_entity.id
_entity.type
_entity.pdbx_description
1 polymer ?
#
loop_
_entity_poly.entity_id
_entity_poly.type
_entity_poly.pdbx_seq_one_letter_code
_entity_poly.pdbx_strand_id
1 'polypeptide(L)' 'MKEYTTRYDTAEMHGVCYSFHAESDEAAKCFVKHNFANITNVQLYDDTDTAKACAGRLVATIKHI' A
#
# COMPACT_ATOMS: atom_id res chain seq x y z
N MET A 1 -1.12 -2.60 16.28
CA MET A 1 -1.26 -2.07 14.91
C MET A 1 -0.94 -3.14 13.88
N LYS A 2 -1.59 -3.07 12.74
CA LYS A 2 -1.33 -3.99 11.64
C LYS A 2 -0.22 -3.46 10.73
N GLU A 3 0.48 -4.37 10.07
CA GLU A 3 1.51 -4.02 9.11
C GLU A 3 0.93 -4.04 7.70
N TYR A 4 1.20 -2.98 6.95
CA TYR A 4 0.75 -2.84 5.58
C TYR A 4 1.90 -2.50 4.66
N THR A 5 1.75 -2.87 3.40
CA THR A 5 2.71 -2.53 2.36
C THR A 5 1.96 -2.01 1.15
N THR A 6 2.45 -0.94 0.56
CA THR A 6 1.98 -0.46 -0.73
C THR A 6 2.96 -0.88 -1.81
N ARG A 7 2.44 -1.20 -2.99
CA ARG A 7 3.26 -1.46 -4.17
C ARG A 7 2.78 -0.57 -5.31
N TYR A 8 3.70 0.12 -5.94
CA TYR A 8 3.36 1.07 -7.00
C TYR A 8 4.54 1.25 -7.96
N ASP A 9 4.26 1.86 -9.10
CA ASP A 9 5.27 2.21 -10.07
C ASP A 9 5.35 3.73 -10.19
N THR A 10 6.56 4.23 -10.42
CA THR A 10 6.79 5.63 -10.74
C THR A 10 7.33 5.72 -12.16
N ALA A 11 7.50 6.94 -12.67
CA ALA A 11 8.09 7.16 -13.98
C ALA A 11 9.52 6.60 -14.08
N GLU A 12 10.20 6.51 -12.96
CA GLU A 12 11.61 6.11 -12.92
C GLU A 12 11.82 4.69 -12.40
N MET A 13 10.89 4.16 -11.60
CA MET A 13 11.06 2.88 -10.92
C MET A 13 9.78 2.05 -11.00
N HIS A 14 9.95 0.72 -11.09
CA HIS A 14 8.85 -0.23 -11.09
C HIS A 14 8.88 -1.09 -9.85
N GLY A 15 7.69 -1.42 -9.32
CA GLY A 15 7.57 -2.31 -8.18
C GLY A 15 8.11 -1.74 -6.89
N VAL A 16 7.95 -0.43 -6.68
CA VAL A 16 8.37 0.22 -5.44
C VAL A 16 7.47 -0.23 -4.31
N CYS A 17 8.06 -0.63 -3.19
CA CYS A 17 7.32 -1.05 -2.00
C CYS A 17 7.58 -0.10 -0.85
N TYR A 18 6.53 0.23 -0.10
CA TYR A 18 6.63 1.05 1.09
C TYR A 18 5.83 0.41 2.21
N SER A 19 6.47 0.19 3.35
CA SER A 19 5.84 -0.46 4.50
C SER A 19 5.47 0.57 5.56
N PHE A 20 4.32 0.38 6.19
CA PHE A 20 3.84 1.26 7.24
C PHE A 20 2.88 0.50 8.17
N HIS A 21 2.52 1.14 9.28
CA HIS A 21 1.59 0.58 10.25
C HIS A 21 0.31 1.41 10.28
N ALA A 22 -0.83 0.73 10.45
CA ALA A 22 -2.11 1.39 10.61
C ALA A 22 -3.00 0.53 11.52
N GLU A 23 -4.02 1.15 12.08
CA GLU A 23 -4.91 0.47 13.03
C GLU A 23 -5.93 -0.43 12.35
N SER A 24 -6.28 -0.11 11.11
CA SER A 24 -7.31 -0.84 10.36
C SER A 24 -7.11 -0.67 8.86
N ASP A 25 -7.85 -1.46 8.09
CA ASP A 25 -7.84 -1.35 6.63
C ASP A 25 -8.28 0.06 6.18
N GLU A 26 -9.26 0.63 6.85
CA GLU A 26 -9.75 1.98 6.52
C GLU A 26 -8.67 3.04 6.79
N ALA A 27 -7.97 2.92 7.92
CA ALA A 27 -6.87 3.83 8.23
C ALA A 27 -5.73 3.69 7.22
N ALA A 28 -5.43 2.48 6.81
CA ALA A 28 -4.41 2.22 5.80
C ALA A 28 -4.78 2.83 4.45
N LYS A 29 -6.03 2.69 4.02
CA LYS A 29 -6.51 3.30 2.78
C LYS A 29 -6.40 4.82 2.83
N CYS A 30 -6.76 5.41 3.95
CA CYS A 30 -6.65 6.85 4.17
C CYS A 30 -5.20 7.32 4.04
N PHE A 31 -4.29 6.61 4.66
CA PHE A 31 -2.86 6.90 4.58
C PHE A 31 -2.39 6.90 3.12
N VAL A 32 -2.77 5.87 2.36
CA VAL A 32 -2.38 5.74 0.96
C VAL A 32 -2.96 6.89 0.12
N LYS A 33 -4.23 7.23 0.31
CA LYS A 33 -4.87 8.30 -0.43
C LYS A 33 -4.20 9.65 -0.20
N HIS A 34 -3.74 9.91 1.02
CA HIS A 34 -3.08 11.16 1.35
C HIS A 34 -1.61 11.22 0.91
N ASN A 35 -0.90 10.11 1.06
CA ASN A 35 0.55 10.12 0.85
C ASN A 35 0.97 9.71 -0.55
N PHE A 36 0.10 9.08 -1.31
CA PHE A 36 0.39 8.61 -2.67
C PHE A 36 -0.59 9.19 -3.69
N ALA A 37 -1.06 10.41 -3.44
CA ALA A 37 -2.05 11.06 -4.30
C ALA A 37 -1.56 11.27 -5.74
N ASN A 38 -0.26 11.40 -5.93
CA ASN A 38 0.34 11.61 -7.25
C ASN A 38 0.65 10.30 -7.99
N ILE A 39 0.35 9.17 -7.37
CA ILE A 39 0.58 7.85 -7.97
C ILE A 39 -0.74 7.33 -8.51
N THR A 40 -0.77 6.99 -9.79
CA THR A 40 -2.00 6.62 -10.47
C THR A 40 -2.60 5.32 -9.97
N ASN A 41 -1.76 4.36 -9.62
CA ASN A 41 -2.21 3.01 -9.28
C ASN A 41 -1.36 2.46 -8.13
N VAL A 42 -1.98 2.31 -6.97
CA VAL A 42 -1.29 1.81 -5.76
C VAL A 42 -2.03 0.58 -5.27
N GLN A 43 -1.30 -0.51 -5.09
CA GLN A 43 -1.84 -1.73 -4.48
C GLN A 43 -1.50 -1.71 -2.99
N LEU A 44 -2.50 -1.98 -2.16
CA LEU A 44 -2.36 -2.00 -0.70
C LEU A 44 -2.52 -3.43 -0.19
N TYR A 45 -1.52 -3.91 0.55
CA TYR A 45 -1.51 -5.26 1.11
C TYR A 45 -1.47 -5.21 2.63
N ASP A 46 -2.18 -6.15 3.25
CA ASP A 46 -2.07 -6.42 4.70
C ASP A 46 -1.05 -7.54 4.88
N ASP A 47 0.13 -7.19 5.34
CA ASP A 47 1.24 -8.10 5.52
C ASP A 47 1.46 -8.50 6.99
N THR A 48 0.46 -8.31 7.83
CA THR A 48 0.58 -8.54 9.28
C THR A 48 1.13 -9.93 9.62
N ASP A 49 0.68 -10.94 8.89
CA ASP A 49 1.06 -12.33 9.16
C ASP A 49 2.10 -12.89 8.19
N THR A 50 2.80 -12.02 7.49
CA THR A 50 3.82 -12.46 6.52
C THR A 50 5.14 -11.74 6.75
N ALA A 51 6.24 -12.43 6.47
CA ALA A 51 7.58 -11.87 6.57
C ALA A 51 8.02 -11.12 5.32
N LYS A 52 7.24 -11.20 4.23
CA LYS A 52 7.62 -10.60 2.95
C LYS A 52 6.67 -9.46 2.60
N ALA A 53 7.24 -8.35 2.14
CA ALA A 53 6.47 -7.21 1.66
C ALA A 53 5.63 -7.59 0.45
N CYS A 54 4.40 -7.09 0.40
CA CYS A 54 3.44 -7.33 -0.69
C CYS A 54 3.07 -8.80 -0.89
N ALA A 55 3.29 -9.65 0.12
CA ALA A 55 2.97 -11.08 0.05
C ALA A 55 1.69 -11.44 0.79
N GLY A 56 1.12 -10.49 1.53
CA GLY A 56 -0.09 -10.71 2.31
C GLY A 56 -1.36 -10.56 1.49
N ARG A 57 -2.46 -10.30 2.19
CA ARG A 57 -3.78 -10.17 1.59
C ARG A 57 -3.91 -8.81 0.88
N LEU A 58 -4.37 -8.82 -0.35
CA LEU A 58 -4.67 -7.58 -1.06
C LEU A 58 -5.89 -6.91 -0.43
N VAL A 59 -5.71 -5.74 0.14
CA VAL A 59 -6.77 -4.96 0.77
C VAL A 59 -7.54 -4.15 -0.26
N ALA A 60 -6.82 -3.44 -1.12
CA ALA A 60 -7.43 -2.58 -2.11
C ALA A 60 -6.44 -2.22 -3.21
N THR A 61 -6.98 -1.86 -4.36
CA THR A 61 -6.22 -1.18 -5.42
C THR A 61 -6.78 0.23 -5.51
N ILE A 62 -5.94 1.22 -5.24
CA ILE A 62 -6.35 2.61 -5.21
C ILE A 62 -5.90 3.27 -6.50
N LYS A 63 -6.86 3.73 -7.27
CA LYS A 63 -6.60 4.39 -8.54
C LYS A 63 -6.93 5.87 -8.43
N HIS A 64 -6.00 6.70 -8.85
CA HIS A 64 -6.19 8.13 -8.94
C HIS A 64 -6.22 8.51 -10.43
N ILE A 65 -7.25 9.17 -10.81
CA ILE A 65 -7.44 9.58 -12.19
C ILE A 65 -7.11 11.06 -12.34
#